data_ca6cd6c681a9145e6ff2e41a64d2d6f6
#
_entry.id   ca6cd6c681a9145e6ff2e41a64d2d6f6
#
_cell.length_a   1.000
_cell.length_b   1.000
_cell.length_c   1.000
_cell.angle_alpha   90.00
_cell.angle_beta   90.00
_cell.angle_gamma   90.00
#
_symmetry.space_group_name_H-M   'P 1'
#
loop_
_entity.id
_entity.type
_entity.pdbx_description
1 polymer ?
#
loop_
_entity_poly.entity_id
_entity_poly.type
_entity_poly.pdbx_seq_one_letter_code
_entity_poly.pdbx_strand_id
1 'polypeptide(L)'
;AIVLDKLRQVGEVARKVGAEAVIDGGDFFHVKSPSRNSHELIRRTAEVHAAYPCPVYANVGNHDCVYGDYAYLDQQPLGVLFATGVFRRLYDGHEAVFTRDGFTVRVVGVPYHGTQYDLDRFRRIRKGSEDVLVCVAHVLASARGGSMFEGEDIIAYDALPAFEPDVFNFGHWHKDQGVEVVGGKTIVNIGSLTRGSLSQDEVDRRPACAVMSFAPGQPPQVQVVRLRVAPSAEVFDVAGRARAEARASTVDAFAESVRARLASERGRDVTEVVAGLDVPDRVRERVLLYLERAGG
;
A
#
# COMPACT_ATOMS: atom_id res chain seq x y z
N ALA A 1 -0.74 -1.81 17.66
CA ALA A 1 -2.08 -1.53 18.22
C ALA A 1 -3.04 -1.01 17.14
N ILE A 2 -2.66 0.03 16.37
CA ILE A 2 -3.54 0.72 15.42
C ILE A 2 -3.96 -0.16 14.24
N VAL A 3 -3.03 -0.87 13.60
CA VAL A 3 -3.32 -1.78 12.47
C VAL A 3 -4.30 -2.86 12.90
N LEU A 4 -4.04 -3.53 14.02
CA LEU A 4 -4.93 -4.59 14.54
C LEU A 4 -6.33 -4.07 14.88
N ASP A 5 -6.47 -2.79 15.27
CA ASP A 5 -7.78 -2.15 15.46
C ASP A 5 -8.53 -2.06 14.13
N LYS A 6 -7.86 -1.65 13.03
CA LYS A 6 -8.49 -1.61 11.70
C LYS A 6 -8.92 -3.00 11.23
N LEU A 7 -8.08 -4.01 11.45
CA LEU A 7 -8.45 -5.39 11.12
C LEU A 7 -9.69 -5.84 11.91
N ARG A 8 -9.79 -5.55 13.22
CA ARG A 8 -11.01 -5.85 13.99
C ARG A 8 -12.24 -5.15 13.42
N GLN A 9 -12.12 -3.88 13.04
CA GLN A 9 -13.22 -3.14 12.43
C GLN A 9 -13.67 -3.75 11.10
N VAL A 10 -12.75 -4.27 10.26
CA VAL A 10 -13.12 -5.02 9.05
C VAL A 10 -13.91 -6.28 9.41
N GLY A 11 -13.51 -7.03 10.44
CA GLY A 11 -14.25 -8.17 10.94
C GLY A 11 -15.65 -7.80 11.49
N GLU A 12 -15.78 -6.64 12.15
CA GLU A 12 -17.07 -6.11 12.58
C GLU A 12 -17.99 -5.78 11.39
N VAL A 13 -17.43 -5.14 10.35
CA VAL A 13 -18.15 -4.86 9.10
C VAL A 13 -18.58 -6.16 8.44
N ALA A 14 -17.68 -7.12 8.27
CA ALA A 14 -17.98 -8.42 7.67
C ALA A 14 -19.14 -9.13 8.40
N ARG A 15 -19.12 -9.12 9.73
CA ARG A 15 -20.21 -9.70 10.55
C ARG A 15 -21.53 -8.95 10.35
N LYS A 16 -21.49 -7.62 10.35
CA LYS A 16 -22.68 -6.78 10.22
C LYS A 16 -23.40 -6.97 8.88
N VAL A 17 -22.63 -7.15 7.80
CA VAL A 17 -23.20 -7.31 6.45
C VAL A 17 -23.42 -8.78 6.07
N GLY A 18 -23.03 -9.74 6.92
CA GLY A 18 -23.10 -11.16 6.60
C GLY A 18 -22.20 -11.52 5.41
N ALA A 19 -20.98 -11.01 5.39
CA ALA A 19 -20.05 -11.24 4.28
C ALA A 19 -19.68 -12.72 4.15
N GLU A 20 -19.59 -13.22 2.93
CA GLU A 20 -19.17 -14.60 2.62
C GLU A 20 -17.65 -14.75 2.62
N ALA A 21 -16.92 -13.66 2.39
CA ALA A 21 -15.48 -13.61 2.47
C ALA A 21 -14.97 -12.19 2.74
N VAL A 22 -13.74 -12.09 3.21
CA VAL A 22 -12.93 -10.88 3.18
C VAL A 22 -11.81 -11.09 2.16
N ILE A 23 -11.59 -10.11 1.30
CA ILE A 23 -10.56 -10.15 0.27
C ILE A 23 -9.51 -9.09 0.58
N ASP A 24 -8.25 -9.50 0.67
CA ASP A 24 -7.10 -8.62 0.82
C ASP A 24 -6.39 -8.44 -0.53
N GLY A 25 -6.10 -7.20 -0.89
CA GLY A 25 -5.52 -6.84 -2.18
C GLY A 25 -4.00 -6.99 -2.28
N GLY A 26 -3.33 -7.47 -1.22
CA GLY A 26 -1.87 -7.56 -1.13
C GLY A 26 -1.26 -6.44 -0.29
N ASP A 27 0.05 -6.56 -0.02
CA ASP A 27 0.80 -5.69 0.90
C ASP A 27 0.25 -5.75 2.34
N PHE A 28 -0.12 -6.95 2.77
CA PHE A 28 -0.66 -7.15 4.11
C PHE A 28 0.34 -6.76 5.21
N PHE A 29 1.62 -7.05 5.01
CA PHE A 29 2.71 -6.60 5.87
C PHE A 29 3.54 -5.53 5.17
N HIS A 30 3.63 -4.35 5.79
CA HIS A 30 4.38 -3.23 5.23
C HIS A 30 5.90 -3.47 5.20
N VAL A 31 6.44 -4.26 6.14
CA VAL A 31 7.88 -4.46 6.29
C VAL A 31 8.31 -5.73 5.57
N LYS A 32 9.09 -5.57 4.48
CA LYS A 32 9.59 -6.69 3.65
C LYS A 32 10.53 -7.65 4.39
N SER A 33 11.28 -7.16 5.39
CA SER A 33 12.23 -8.00 6.13
C SER A 33 11.50 -8.90 7.14
N PRO A 34 11.57 -10.23 7.03
CA PRO A 34 10.90 -11.15 7.96
C PRO A 34 11.33 -10.93 9.41
N SER A 35 12.61 -10.67 9.65
CA SER A 35 13.17 -10.47 10.99
C SER A 35 12.67 -9.22 11.70
N ARG A 36 12.10 -8.27 10.97
CA ARG A 36 11.49 -7.04 11.52
C ARG A 36 10.00 -7.18 11.80
N ASN A 37 9.39 -8.29 11.42
CA ASN A 37 8.01 -8.63 11.78
C ASN A 37 8.03 -9.58 12.97
N SER A 38 7.64 -9.10 14.15
CA SER A 38 7.70 -9.92 15.37
C SER A 38 6.72 -11.09 15.32
N HIS A 39 7.10 -12.21 15.92
CA HIS A 39 6.20 -13.36 16.09
C HIS A 39 4.91 -12.97 16.83
N GLU A 40 4.98 -12.01 17.76
CA GLU A 40 3.80 -11.47 18.44
C GLU A 40 2.86 -10.78 17.46
N LEU A 41 3.37 -10.01 16.50
CA LEU A 41 2.55 -9.35 15.48
C LEU A 41 1.81 -10.41 14.64
N ILE A 42 2.52 -11.43 14.16
CA ILE A 42 1.94 -12.51 13.35
C ILE A 42 0.87 -13.26 14.15
N ARG A 43 1.17 -13.65 15.39
CA ARG A 43 0.24 -14.34 16.28
C ARG A 43 -1.03 -13.49 16.52
N ARG A 44 -0.88 -12.21 16.88
CA ARG A 44 -2.02 -11.32 17.12
C ARG A 44 -2.84 -11.06 15.86
N THR A 45 -2.20 -11.04 14.71
CA THR A 45 -2.89 -10.96 13.41
C THR A 45 -3.74 -12.20 13.19
N ALA A 46 -3.18 -13.40 13.42
CA ALA A 46 -3.92 -14.63 13.31
C ALA A 46 -5.11 -14.70 14.28
N GLU A 47 -4.93 -14.26 15.53
CA GLU A 47 -6.01 -14.20 16.54
C GLU A 47 -7.16 -13.28 16.12
N VAL A 48 -6.84 -12.11 15.53
CA VAL A 48 -7.87 -11.18 15.03
C VAL A 48 -8.68 -11.83 13.91
N HIS A 49 -8.01 -12.50 12.97
CA HIS A 49 -8.69 -13.11 11.82
C HIS A 49 -9.44 -14.41 12.18
N ALA A 50 -8.98 -15.14 13.20
CA ALA A 50 -9.71 -16.29 13.74
C ALA A 50 -11.10 -15.92 14.27
N ALA A 51 -11.31 -14.64 14.65
CA ALA A 51 -12.60 -14.10 15.07
C ALA A 51 -13.48 -13.60 13.92
N TYR A 52 -13.03 -13.67 12.67
CA TYR A 52 -13.84 -13.25 11.52
C TYR A 52 -14.98 -14.25 11.25
N PRO A 53 -16.14 -13.76 10.77
CA PRO A 53 -17.29 -14.63 10.51
C PRO A 53 -17.14 -15.47 9.23
N CYS A 54 -16.13 -15.19 8.42
CA CYS A 54 -15.94 -15.75 7.09
C CYS A 54 -14.44 -15.89 6.75
N PRO A 55 -14.10 -16.70 5.74
CA PRO A 55 -12.70 -16.86 5.32
C PRO A 55 -12.10 -15.56 4.77
N VAL A 56 -10.78 -15.44 4.92
CA VAL A 56 -9.99 -14.35 4.33
C VAL A 56 -9.19 -14.93 3.17
N TYR A 57 -9.30 -14.31 2.01
CA TYR A 57 -8.47 -14.60 0.84
C TYR A 57 -7.51 -13.44 0.63
N ALA A 58 -6.23 -13.72 0.45
CA ALA A 58 -5.22 -12.71 0.27
C ALA A 58 -4.47 -12.88 -1.05
N ASN A 59 -4.37 -11.78 -1.77
CA ASN A 59 -3.44 -11.60 -2.88
C ASN A 59 -2.03 -11.29 -2.33
N VAL A 60 -1.04 -11.17 -3.20
CA VAL A 60 0.35 -10.88 -2.84
C VAL A 60 0.77 -9.54 -3.43
N GLY A 61 1.26 -8.65 -2.58
CA GLY A 61 1.81 -7.38 -2.98
C GLY A 61 3.34 -7.36 -3.00
N ASN A 62 3.92 -6.23 -3.37
CA ASN A 62 5.37 -6.07 -3.47
C ASN A 62 6.07 -6.01 -2.10
N HIS A 63 5.35 -5.73 -1.02
CA HIS A 63 5.88 -5.80 0.35
C HIS A 63 5.79 -7.20 0.96
N ASP A 64 4.96 -8.08 0.42
CA ASP A 64 4.83 -9.46 0.88
C ASP A 64 5.92 -10.38 0.30
N CYS A 65 6.65 -9.95 -0.73
CA CYS A 65 7.70 -10.71 -1.40
C CYS A 65 9.06 -10.04 -1.24
N VAL A 66 10.10 -10.84 -0.98
CA VAL A 66 11.49 -10.39 -1.07
C VAL A 66 11.96 -10.57 -2.52
N TYR A 67 12.62 -9.57 -3.07
CA TYR A 67 13.14 -9.58 -4.45
C TYR A 67 12.07 -9.76 -5.55
N GLY A 68 10.78 -9.58 -5.24
CA GLY A 68 9.70 -9.83 -6.19
C GLY A 68 9.52 -11.30 -6.57
N ASP A 69 10.12 -12.22 -5.83
CA ASP A 69 10.08 -13.66 -6.09
C ASP A 69 9.19 -14.37 -5.06
N TYR A 70 8.13 -15.03 -5.56
CA TYR A 70 7.20 -15.80 -4.74
C TYR A 70 7.83 -17.05 -4.12
N ALA A 71 8.96 -17.55 -4.61
CA ALA A 71 9.69 -18.66 -4.02
C ALA A 71 10.09 -18.39 -2.56
N TYR A 72 10.23 -17.11 -2.19
CA TYR A 72 10.54 -16.71 -0.82
C TYR A 72 9.31 -16.40 0.03
N LEU A 73 8.10 -16.50 -0.50
CA LEU A 73 6.87 -16.14 0.23
C LEU A 73 6.66 -16.99 1.48
N ASP A 74 7.02 -18.27 1.45
CA ASP A 74 6.91 -19.15 2.62
C ASP A 74 7.84 -18.73 3.78
N GLN A 75 8.84 -17.89 3.52
CA GLN A 75 9.72 -17.30 4.54
C GLN A 75 9.19 -15.97 5.07
N GLN A 76 8.07 -15.46 4.53
CA GLN A 76 7.46 -14.21 4.90
C GLN A 76 6.33 -14.41 5.92
N PRO A 77 5.97 -13.37 6.69
CA PRO A 77 4.84 -13.44 7.62
C PRO A 77 3.52 -13.84 6.95
N LEU A 78 3.28 -13.39 5.71
CA LEU A 78 2.09 -13.77 4.94
C LEU A 78 2.10 -15.27 4.62
N GLY A 79 3.26 -15.86 4.31
CA GLY A 79 3.41 -17.31 4.11
C GLY A 79 3.02 -18.12 5.34
N VAL A 80 3.35 -17.63 6.53
CA VAL A 80 2.92 -18.28 7.80
C VAL A 80 1.39 -18.29 7.93
N LEU A 81 0.72 -17.18 7.58
CA LEU A 81 -0.74 -17.10 7.62
C LEU A 81 -1.42 -18.02 6.59
N PHE A 82 -0.80 -18.24 5.43
CA PHE A 82 -1.25 -19.24 4.47
C PHE A 82 -1.02 -20.67 4.98
N ALA A 83 0.17 -20.97 5.48
CA ALA A 83 0.52 -22.30 5.96
C ALA A 83 -0.33 -22.76 7.16
N THR A 84 -0.75 -21.82 8.00
CA THR A 84 -1.63 -22.07 9.16
C THR A 84 -3.11 -22.04 8.82
N GLY A 85 -3.49 -21.75 7.57
CA GLY A 85 -4.88 -21.69 7.12
C GLY A 85 -5.67 -20.48 7.61
N VAL A 86 -5.00 -19.50 8.23
CA VAL A 86 -5.62 -18.23 8.63
C VAL A 86 -6.07 -17.45 7.40
N PHE A 87 -5.23 -17.46 6.37
CA PHE A 87 -5.57 -16.92 5.05
C PHE A 87 -5.61 -18.02 3.99
N ARG A 88 -6.45 -17.80 2.98
CA ARG A 88 -6.48 -18.59 1.75
C ARG A 88 -5.78 -17.80 0.64
N ARG A 89 -5.04 -18.50 -0.21
CA ARG A 89 -4.35 -17.89 -1.34
C ARG A 89 -5.35 -17.39 -2.39
N LEU A 90 -5.08 -16.22 -2.97
CA LEU A 90 -5.84 -15.64 -4.08
C LEU A 90 -4.86 -15.22 -5.19
N TYR A 91 -3.98 -16.09 -5.60
CA TYR A 91 -3.00 -15.84 -6.66
C TYR A 91 -2.50 -17.18 -7.22
N ASP A 92 -1.85 -17.14 -8.37
CA ASP A 92 -1.17 -18.29 -9.00
C ASP A 92 -2.12 -19.50 -9.18
N GLY A 93 -3.29 -19.24 -9.78
CA GLY A 93 -4.31 -20.24 -10.05
C GLY A 93 -5.22 -20.57 -8.87
N HIS A 94 -4.96 -20.04 -7.68
CA HIS A 94 -5.91 -20.11 -6.57
C HIS A 94 -6.95 -19.00 -6.70
N GLU A 95 -8.22 -19.40 -6.64
CA GLU A 95 -9.37 -18.52 -6.78
C GLU A 95 -10.43 -18.79 -5.71
N ALA A 96 -11.36 -17.89 -5.52
CA ALA A 96 -12.50 -18.07 -4.64
C ALA A 96 -13.79 -18.10 -5.46
N VAL A 97 -14.66 -19.08 -5.19
CA VAL A 97 -15.94 -19.22 -5.85
C VAL A 97 -17.05 -19.29 -4.80
N PHE A 98 -18.05 -18.46 -4.96
CA PHE A 98 -19.19 -18.36 -4.07
C PHE A 98 -20.46 -18.57 -4.88
N THR A 99 -21.29 -19.53 -4.47
CA THR A 99 -22.56 -19.79 -5.12
C THR A 99 -23.68 -19.75 -4.08
N ARG A 100 -24.71 -18.97 -4.36
CA ARG A 100 -25.93 -18.87 -3.55
C ARG A 100 -27.14 -18.82 -4.47
N ASP A 101 -28.10 -19.72 -4.28
CA ASP A 101 -29.34 -19.79 -5.05
C ASP A 101 -29.12 -19.82 -6.57
N GLY A 102 -28.07 -20.51 -7.03
CA GLY A 102 -27.69 -20.61 -8.43
C GLY A 102 -26.92 -19.41 -9.00
N PHE A 103 -26.75 -18.33 -8.24
CA PHE A 103 -25.92 -17.17 -8.61
C PHE A 103 -24.49 -17.37 -8.15
N THR A 104 -23.53 -17.23 -9.06
CA THR A 104 -22.12 -17.53 -8.81
C THR A 104 -21.24 -16.31 -9.02
N VAL A 105 -20.39 -16.03 -8.02
CA VAL A 105 -19.33 -15.02 -8.09
C VAL A 105 -17.98 -15.72 -8.02
N ARG A 106 -17.10 -15.45 -8.97
CA ARG A 106 -15.71 -15.93 -8.97
C ARG A 106 -14.75 -14.76 -8.78
N VAL A 107 -13.80 -14.95 -7.87
CA VAL A 107 -12.77 -13.95 -7.53
C VAL A 107 -11.41 -14.53 -7.87
N VAL A 108 -10.64 -13.81 -8.66
CA VAL A 108 -9.28 -14.18 -9.06
C VAL A 108 -8.28 -13.10 -8.67
N GLY A 109 -7.04 -13.50 -8.40
CA GLY A 109 -5.97 -12.58 -8.02
C GLY A 109 -4.92 -12.42 -9.10
N VAL A 110 -4.47 -11.19 -9.33
CA VAL A 110 -3.25 -10.84 -10.07
C VAL A 110 -2.28 -10.24 -9.07
N PRO A 111 -1.28 -11.00 -8.62
CA PRO A 111 -0.32 -10.51 -7.65
C PRO A 111 0.65 -9.51 -8.28
N TYR A 112 1.40 -8.79 -7.44
CA TYR A 112 2.48 -7.93 -7.90
C TYR A 112 3.51 -8.74 -8.71
N HIS A 113 3.91 -8.23 -9.86
CA HIS A 113 4.78 -8.95 -10.79
C HIS A 113 5.88 -8.07 -11.41
N GLY A 114 6.29 -7.03 -10.67
CA GLY A 114 7.32 -6.09 -11.09
C GLY A 114 6.76 -4.73 -11.49
N THR A 115 7.64 -3.83 -11.88
CA THR A 115 7.30 -2.45 -12.25
C THR A 115 6.81 -2.32 -13.69
N GLN A 116 7.05 -3.32 -14.53
CA GLN A 116 6.51 -3.41 -15.89
C GLN A 116 5.38 -4.44 -15.89
N TYR A 117 4.16 -3.98 -16.23
CA TYR A 117 2.98 -4.82 -16.08
C TYR A 117 2.71 -5.67 -17.31
N ASP A 118 2.73 -6.98 -17.12
CA ASP A 118 2.32 -7.95 -18.14
C ASP A 118 0.79 -7.99 -18.25
N LEU A 119 0.23 -7.24 -19.20
CA LEU A 119 -1.21 -7.22 -19.47
C LEU A 119 -1.78 -8.56 -19.94
N ASP A 120 -0.94 -9.51 -20.37
CA ASP A 120 -1.41 -10.85 -20.71
C ASP A 120 -1.88 -11.62 -19.48
N ARG A 121 -1.44 -11.26 -18.29
CA ARG A 121 -2.01 -11.80 -17.05
C ARG A 121 -3.49 -11.49 -16.92
N PHE A 122 -3.91 -10.28 -17.29
CA PHE A 122 -5.33 -9.88 -17.32
C PHE A 122 -6.08 -10.51 -18.49
N ARG A 123 -5.46 -10.62 -19.67
CA ARG A 123 -6.06 -11.27 -20.86
C ARG A 123 -6.33 -12.76 -20.67
N ARG A 124 -5.53 -13.43 -19.82
CA ARG A 124 -5.73 -14.86 -19.49
C ARG A 124 -6.88 -15.11 -18.52
N ILE A 125 -7.38 -14.08 -17.84
CA ILE A 125 -8.54 -14.18 -16.97
C ILE A 125 -9.78 -14.20 -17.86
N ARG A 126 -10.40 -15.38 -17.99
CA ARG A 126 -11.58 -15.59 -18.83
C ARG A 126 -12.81 -15.81 -17.97
N LYS A 127 -13.91 -15.18 -18.32
CA LYS A 127 -15.20 -15.42 -17.71
C LYS A 127 -15.72 -16.78 -18.19
N GLY A 128 -16.15 -17.61 -17.24
CA GLY A 128 -16.72 -18.93 -17.49
C GLY A 128 -18.25 -18.91 -17.37
N SER A 129 -18.76 -19.80 -16.52
CA SER A 129 -20.19 -19.91 -16.22
C SER A 129 -20.64 -19.08 -15.01
N GLU A 130 -19.74 -18.39 -14.35
CA GLU A 130 -20.07 -17.48 -13.24
C GLU A 130 -20.84 -16.26 -13.75
N ASP A 131 -21.74 -15.75 -12.90
CA ASP A 131 -22.52 -14.55 -13.19
C ASP A 131 -21.66 -13.29 -13.10
N VAL A 132 -20.75 -13.25 -12.10
CA VAL A 132 -19.82 -12.13 -11.88
C VAL A 132 -18.40 -12.64 -11.72
N LEU A 133 -17.49 -12.03 -12.45
CA LEU A 133 -16.05 -12.25 -12.35
C LEU A 133 -15.37 -11.00 -11.73
N VAL A 134 -14.71 -11.19 -10.59
CA VAL A 134 -13.97 -10.15 -9.87
C VAL A 134 -12.46 -10.40 -10.02
N CYS A 135 -11.72 -9.41 -10.47
CA CYS A 135 -10.26 -9.41 -10.51
C CYS A 135 -9.71 -8.52 -9.39
N VAL A 136 -8.90 -9.10 -8.52
CA VAL A 136 -8.17 -8.38 -7.47
C VAL A 136 -6.70 -8.28 -7.87
N ALA A 137 -6.23 -7.08 -8.19
CA ALA A 137 -4.89 -6.90 -8.73
C ALA A 137 -4.04 -5.99 -7.85
N HIS A 138 -2.78 -6.39 -7.65
CA HIS A 138 -1.81 -5.55 -6.92
C HIS A 138 -0.89 -4.85 -7.92
N VAL A 139 -1.40 -3.81 -8.53
CA VAL A 139 -0.74 -2.97 -9.54
C VAL A 139 -1.23 -1.53 -9.43
N LEU A 140 -0.46 -0.57 -9.94
CA LEU A 140 -0.93 0.80 -10.08
C LEU A 140 -1.99 0.89 -11.16
N ALA A 141 -3.10 1.52 -10.84
CA ALA A 141 -4.16 1.82 -11.81
C ALA A 141 -4.78 3.18 -11.49
N SER A 142 -5.16 3.95 -12.51
CA SER A 142 -5.70 5.31 -12.33
C SER A 142 -6.57 5.75 -13.51
N ALA A 143 -7.59 6.57 -13.22
CA ALA A 143 -8.40 7.24 -14.23
C ALA A 143 -7.63 8.35 -14.97
N ARG A 144 -6.66 8.99 -14.32
CA ARG A 144 -6.01 10.21 -14.81
C ARG A 144 -4.64 9.99 -15.44
N GLY A 145 -4.12 8.74 -15.42
CA GLY A 145 -2.73 8.47 -15.78
C GLY A 145 -1.75 9.13 -14.79
N GLY A 146 -0.48 9.03 -15.09
CA GLY A 146 0.60 9.56 -14.23
C GLY A 146 0.95 8.61 -13.08
N SER A 147 2.16 8.05 -13.13
CA SER A 147 2.66 7.19 -12.06
C SER A 147 3.05 8.02 -10.85
N MET A 148 2.82 7.47 -9.62
CA MET A 148 3.38 8.02 -8.38
C MET A 148 4.85 7.62 -8.20
N PHE A 149 5.29 6.58 -8.88
CA PHE A 149 6.63 6.04 -8.78
C PHE A 149 7.32 6.14 -10.14
N GLU A 150 8.52 6.74 -10.16
CA GLU A 150 9.31 6.83 -11.36
C GLU A 150 9.71 5.43 -11.85
N GLY A 151 9.46 5.15 -13.14
CA GLY A 151 9.81 3.87 -13.76
C GLY A 151 8.85 2.72 -13.49
N GLU A 152 7.68 2.96 -12.90
CA GLU A 152 6.62 1.96 -12.76
C GLU A 152 5.45 2.23 -13.70
N ASP A 153 4.97 1.19 -14.36
CA ASP A 153 3.82 1.24 -15.24
C ASP A 153 2.53 1.59 -14.46
N ILE A 154 1.55 2.11 -15.18
CA ILE A 154 0.22 2.35 -14.65
C ILE A 154 -0.84 1.85 -15.63
N ILE A 155 -1.84 1.13 -15.13
CA ILE A 155 -2.99 0.72 -15.94
C ILE A 155 -4.01 1.86 -15.94
N ALA A 156 -4.29 2.40 -17.13
CA ALA A 156 -5.35 3.37 -17.29
C ALA A 156 -6.72 2.67 -17.21
N TYR A 157 -7.68 3.29 -16.52
CA TYR A 157 -9.02 2.69 -16.35
C TYR A 157 -9.76 2.50 -17.69
N ASP A 158 -9.48 3.31 -18.70
CA ASP A 158 -10.05 3.20 -20.03
C ASP A 158 -9.57 1.97 -20.83
N ALA A 159 -8.47 1.34 -20.39
CA ALA A 159 -8.00 0.08 -20.96
C ALA A 159 -8.75 -1.15 -20.39
N LEU A 160 -9.38 -1.03 -19.24
CA LEU A 160 -10.02 -2.15 -18.52
C LEU A 160 -11.21 -2.79 -19.24
N PRO A 161 -12.03 -2.05 -20.01
CA PRO A 161 -13.11 -2.67 -20.80
C PRO A 161 -12.66 -3.73 -21.80
N ALA A 162 -11.38 -3.74 -22.18
CA ALA A 162 -10.80 -4.77 -23.06
C ALA A 162 -10.62 -6.14 -22.37
N PHE A 163 -10.79 -6.23 -21.04
CA PHE A 163 -10.64 -7.46 -20.26
C PHE A 163 -12.01 -7.99 -19.81
N GLU A 164 -12.07 -9.27 -19.49
CA GLU A 164 -13.35 -9.95 -19.18
C GLU A 164 -13.90 -9.69 -17.77
N PRO A 165 -13.10 -9.47 -16.70
CA PRO A 165 -13.67 -9.22 -15.38
C PRO A 165 -14.73 -8.11 -15.37
N ASP A 166 -15.78 -8.31 -14.59
CA ASP A 166 -16.87 -7.34 -14.39
C ASP A 166 -16.48 -6.28 -13.35
N VAL A 167 -15.65 -6.70 -12.40
CA VAL A 167 -15.16 -5.85 -11.31
C VAL A 167 -13.64 -5.94 -11.23
N PHE A 168 -13.00 -4.79 -11.09
CA PHE A 168 -11.57 -4.67 -10.77
C PHE A 168 -11.39 -4.03 -9.41
N ASN A 169 -10.68 -4.70 -8.50
CA ASN A 169 -10.26 -4.15 -7.23
C ASN A 169 -8.74 -4.02 -7.21
N PHE A 170 -8.25 -2.79 -7.10
CA PHE A 170 -6.83 -2.50 -7.14
C PHE A 170 -6.25 -2.28 -5.74
N GLY A 171 -5.14 -2.96 -5.45
CA GLY A 171 -4.18 -2.65 -4.39
C GLY A 171 -3.03 -1.80 -4.91
N HIS A 172 -1.96 -1.65 -4.10
CA HIS A 172 -0.72 -0.96 -4.39
C HIS A 172 -0.77 0.58 -4.25
N TRP A 173 -1.76 1.26 -4.82
CA TRP A 173 -1.91 2.70 -4.65
C TRP A 173 -2.58 3.00 -3.30
N HIS A 174 -1.84 3.65 -2.38
CA HIS A 174 -2.34 3.87 -1.03
C HIS A 174 -3.41 4.94 -0.91
N LYS A 175 -3.48 5.88 -1.86
CA LYS A 175 -4.50 6.94 -1.86
C LYS A 175 -5.82 6.42 -2.37
N ASP A 176 -6.89 6.89 -1.75
CA ASP A 176 -8.26 6.62 -2.18
C ASP A 176 -8.55 7.32 -3.53
N GLN A 177 -8.82 6.54 -4.55
CA GLN A 177 -9.24 7.00 -5.87
C GLN A 177 -10.75 6.77 -6.10
N GLY A 178 -11.42 6.14 -5.15
CA GLY A 178 -12.86 5.94 -5.17
C GLY A 178 -13.31 4.67 -5.88
N VAL A 179 -14.57 4.73 -6.29
CA VAL A 179 -15.26 3.69 -7.06
C VAL A 179 -15.78 4.34 -8.32
N GLU A 180 -15.43 3.77 -9.47
CA GLU A 180 -15.82 4.27 -10.79
C GLU A 180 -16.42 3.16 -11.64
N VAL A 181 -17.19 3.55 -12.67
CA VAL A 181 -17.68 2.63 -13.69
C VAL A 181 -17.19 3.11 -15.05
N VAL A 182 -16.40 2.29 -15.72
CA VAL A 182 -15.82 2.61 -17.03
C VAL A 182 -16.11 1.47 -18.00
N GLY A 183 -16.78 1.78 -19.09
CA GLY A 183 -17.15 0.78 -20.12
C GLY A 183 -17.92 -0.43 -19.57
N GLY A 184 -18.78 -0.21 -18.56
CA GLY A 184 -19.55 -1.27 -17.90
C GLY A 184 -18.79 -2.07 -16.85
N LYS A 185 -17.51 -1.77 -16.60
CA LYS A 185 -16.71 -2.40 -15.54
C LYS A 185 -16.75 -1.57 -14.27
N THR A 186 -16.95 -2.21 -13.12
CA THR A 186 -16.85 -1.55 -11.82
C THR A 186 -15.41 -1.57 -11.34
N ILE A 187 -14.86 -0.42 -11.00
CA ILE A 187 -13.47 -0.24 -10.58
C ILE A 187 -13.45 0.24 -9.14
N VAL A 188 -12.73 -0.45 -8.28
CA VAL A 188 -12.59 -0.14 -6.84
C VAL A 188 -11.12 0.10 -6.53
N ASN A 189 -10.77 1.30 -6.09
CA ASN A 189 -9.42 1.69 -5.73
C ASN A 189 -9.46 2.64 -4.53
N ILE A 190 -9.76 2.10 -3.36
CA ILE A 190 -10.05 2.87 -2.14
C ILE A 190 -8.84 3.12 -1.25
N GLY A 191 -7.65 2.78 -1.74
CA GLY A 191 -6.39 2.99 -1.02
C GLY A 191 -6.17 2.01 0.13
N SER A 192 -5.12 2.26 0.91
CA SER A 192 -4.68 1.37 1.98
C SER A 192 -5.58 1.41 3.22
N LEU A 193 -5.63 0.29 3.96
CA LEU A 193 -6.38 0.13 5.20
C LEU A 193 -5.83 0.99 6.35
N THR A 194 -4.60 1.47 6.24
CA THR A 194 -3.93 2.29 7.26
C THR A 194 -3.35 3.56 6.65
N ARG A 195 -3.10 4.55 7.48
CA ARG A 195 -2.32 5.72 7.09
C ARG A 195 -0.84 5.33 7.07
N GLY A 196 -0.23 5.37 5.89
CA GLY A 196 1.13 4.85 5.67
C GLY A 196 2.24 5.86 5.93
N SER A 197 1.93 7.16 5.91
CA SER A 197 2.91 8.24 6.10
C SER A 197 2.34 9.40 6.90
N LEU A 198 3.23 10.35 7.25
CA LEU A 198 2.86 11.61 7.92
C LEU A 198 2.69 12.77 6.91
N SER A 199 2.52 12.48 5.62
CA SER A 199 2.16 13.53 4.65
C SER A 199 0.77 14.08 4.99
N GLN A 200 0.51 15.36 4.67
CA GLN A 200 -0.74 16.03 5.06
C GLN A 200 -1.98 15.28 4.55
N ASP A 201 -1.94 14.78 3.32
CA ASP A 201 -3.02 14.01 2.71
C ASP A 201 -3.28 12.66 3.42
N GLU A 202 -2.22 12.01 3.95
CA GLU A 202 -2.35 10.78 4.74
C GLU A 202 -2.80 11.05 6.19
N VAL A 203 -2.35 12.15 6.79
CA VAL A 203 -2.76 12.55 8.15
C VAL A 203 -4.26 12.75 8.25
N ASP A 204 -4.88 13.35 7.23
CA ASP A 204 -6.31 13.64 7.19
C ASP A 204 -7.15 12.50 6.59
N ARG A 205 -6.50 11.52 5.96
CA ARG A 205 -7.19 10.40 5.31
C ARG A 205 -7.92 9.52 6.33
N ARG A 206 -9.13 9.12 5.95
CA ARG A 206 -9.91 8.11 6.68
C ARG A 206 -9.85 6.78 5.92
N PRO A 207 -9.04 5.81 6.38
CA PRO A 207 -9.02 4.46 5.82
C PRO A 207 -10.42 3.86 5.71
N ALA A 208 -10.60 3.01 4.72
CA ALA A 208 -11.89 2.38 4.45
C ALA A 208 -11.72 0.92 4.04
N CYS A 209 -12.79 0.16 4.09
CA CYS A 209 -12.96 -1.07 3.34
C CYS A 209 -14.16 -0.92 2.39
N ALA A 210 -14.18 -1.71 1.31
CA ALA A 210 -15.31 -1.78 0.41
C ALA A 210 -16.15 -3.03 0.73
N VAL A 211 -17.46 -2.86 0.77
CA VAL A 211 -18.42 -3.95 0.76
C VAL A 211 -18.96 -4.06 -0.65
N MET A 212 -18.70 -5.18 -1.32
CA MET A 212 -19.21 -5.48 -2.64
C MET A 212 -20.39 -6.44 -2.51
N SER A 213 -21.51 -6.10 -3.10
CA SER A 213 -22.73 -6.91 -3.11
C SER A 213 -23.15 -7.22 -4.54
N PHE A 214 -23.51 -8.46 -4.76
CA PHE A 214 -23.90 -8.98 -6.09
C PHE A 214 -25.26 -9.64 -6.01
N ALA A 215 -26.10 -9.41 -6.99
CA ALA A 215 -27.43 -10.00 -7.10
C ALA A 215 -27.83 -10.22 -8.57
N PRO A 216 -28.65 -11.23 -8.86
CA PRO A 216 -29.12 -11.50 -10.21
C PRO A 216 -29.74 -10.27 -10.87
N GLY A 217 -29.33 -9.97 -12.10
CA GLY A 217 -29.88 -8.85 -12.88
C GLY A 217 -29.56 -7.45 -12.37
N GLN A 218 -28.70 -7.32 -11.37
CA GLN A 218 -28.25 -6.04 -10.82
C GLN A 218 -26.77 -5.82 -11.14
N PRO A 219 -26.35 -4.57 -11.43
CA PRO A 219 -24.94 -4.26 -11.49
C PRO A 219 -24.28 -4.44 -10.11
N PRO A 220 -22.96 -4.71 -10.08
CA PRO A 220 -22.22 -4.77 -8.84
C PRO A 220 -22.42 -3.51 -7.99
N GLN A 221 -22.78 -3.68 -6.71
CA GLN A 221 -22.95 -2.58 -5.77
C GLN A 221 -21.73 -2.51 -4.87
N VAL A 222 -21.15 -1.31 -4.72
CA VAL A 222 -19.99 -1.08 -3.87
C VAL A 222 -20.29 0.00 -2.85
N GLN A 223 -20.23 -0.37 -1.57
CA GLN A 223 -20.34 0.55 -0.45
C GLN A 223 -18.98 0.75 0.20
N VAL A 224 -18.46 1.97 0.20
CA VAL A 224 -17.23 2.34 0.92
C VAL A 224 -17.55 2.62 2.38
N VAL A 225 -17.01 1.81 3.27
CA VAL A 225 -17.20 1.92 4.73
C VAL A 225 -15.95 2.55 5.35
N ARG A 226 -16.07 3.79 5.81
CA ARG A 226 -14.98 4.50 6.49
C ARG A 226 -14.76 3.93 7.89
N LEU A 227 -13.50 3.64 8.21
CA LEU A 227 -13.12 3.10 9.51
C LEU A 227 -12.91 4.21 10.54
N ARG A 228 -13.15 3.90 11.79
CA ARG A 228 -12.86 4.81 12.91
C ARG A 228 -11.34 4.98 13.02
N VAL A 229 -10.89 6.21 13.18
CA VAL A 229 -9.48 6.56 13.36
C VAL A 229 -9.32 7.46 14.58
N ALA A 230 -8.25 7.28 15.31
CA ALA A 230 -7.84 8.25 16.32
C ALA A 230 -7.33 9.53 15.63
N PRO A 231 -7.46 10.70 16.26
CA PRO A 231 -6.87 11.93 15.78
C PRO A 231 -5.36 11.75 15.47
N SER A 232 -4.91 12.37 14.40
CA SER A 232 -3.51 12.20 13.96
C SER A 232 -2.50 12.65 15.01
N ALA A 233 -2.82 13.71 15.77
CA ALA A 233 -1.97 14.20 16.85
C ALA A 233 -1.80 13.22 18.03
N GLU A 234 -2.76 12.28 18.21
CA GLU A 234 -2.68 11.23 19.24
C GLU A 234 -1.88 10.01 18.77
N VAL A 235 -1.75 9.85 17.45
CA VAL A 235 -1.18 8.66 16.81
C VAL A 235 0.24 8.91 16.35
N PHE A 236 0.52 10.12 15.88
CA PHE A 236 1.77 10.52 15.27
C PHE A 236 2.39 11.69 16.02
N ASP A 237 3.72 11.66 16.17
CA ASP A 237 4.47 12.84 16.65
C ASP A 237 4.63 13.86 15.50
N VAL A 238 3.54 14.52 15.17
CA VAL A 238 3.49 15.55 14.11
C VAL A 238 4.43 16.72 14.45
N ALA A 239 4.52 17.10 15.72
CA ALA A 239 5.41 18.17 16.17
C ALA A 239 6.89 17.77 16.07
N GLY A 240 7.23 16.52 16.42
CA GLY A 240 8.58 15.99 16.24
C GLY A 240 9.00 15.94 14.79
N ARG A 241 8.08 15.55 13.90
CA ARG A 241 8.32 15.56 12.47
C ARG A 241 8.53 16.97 11.92
N ALA A 242 7.67 17.92 12.24
CA ALA A 242 7.82 19.30 11.80
C ALA A 242 9.19 19.88 12.24
N ARG A 243 9.62 19.55 13.46
CA ARG A 243 10.98 19.92 13.94
C ARG A 243 12.09 19.22 13.15
N ALA A 244 11.93 17.96 12.80
CA ALA A 244 12.90 17.22 11.99
C ALA A 244 12.99 17.77 10.56
N GLU A 245 11.88 18.06 9.93
CA GLU A 245 11.80 18.67 8.60
C GLU A 245 12.41 20.07 8.57
N ALA A 246 12.12 20.90 9.57
CA ALA A 246 12.74 22.21 9.71
C ALA A 246 14.28 22.11 9.85
N ARG A 247 14.76 21.13 10.62
CA ARG A 247 16.20 20.87 10.75
C ARG A 247 16.84 20.40 9.45
N ALA A 248 16.18 19.47 8.73
CA ALA A 248 16.66 18.98 7.44
C ALA A 248 16.73 20.13 6.42
N SER A 249 15.68 20.93 6.30
CA SER A 249 15.65 22.12 5.44
C SER A 249 16.78 23.11 5.76
N THR A 250 17.09 23.30 7.04
CA THR A 250 18.19 24.16 7.46
C THR A 250 19.56 23.59 7.06
N VAL A 251 19.73 22.26 7.17
CA VAL A 251 20.95 21.57 6.75
C VAL A 251 21.10 21.60 5.22
N ASP A 252 20.03 21.39 4.48
CA ASP A 252 20.06 21.46 3.01
C ASP A 252 20.36 22.87 2.52
N ALA A 253 19.73 23.90 3.09
CA ALA A 253 20.02 25.30 2.79
C ALA A 253 21.48 25.66 3.10
N PHE A 254 22.02 25.14 4.21
CA PHE A 254 23.42 25.29 4.54
C PHE A 254 24.33 24.60 3.54
N ALA A 255 24.06 23.35 3.17
CA ALA A 255 24.83 22.61 2.18
C ALA A 255 24.86 23.32 0.82
N GLU A 256 23.73 23.86 0.38
CA GLU A 256 23.63 24.66 -0.85
C GLU A 256 24.45 25.97 -0.74
N SER A 257 24.42 26.67 0.40
CA SER A 257 25.21 27.87 0.59
C SER A 257 26.70 27.59 0.56
N VAL A 258 27.15 26.46 1.13
CA VAL A 258 28.54 26.01 1.04
C VAL A 258 28.93 25.69 -0.41
N ARG A 259 28.10 24.92 -1.14
CA ARG A 259 28.36 24.60 -2.56
C ARG A 259 28.45 25.83 -3.44
N ALA A 260 27.53 26.79 -3.27
CA ALA A 260 27.52 28.03 -4.02
C ALA A 260 28.80 28.84 -3.78
N ARG A 261 29.27 28.94 -2.53
CA ARG A 261 30.52 29.64 -2.21
C ARG A 261 31.77 28.92 -2.74
N LEU A 262 31.84 27.60 -2.59
CA LEU A 262 32.94 26.80 -3.15
C LEU A 262 33.03 26.94 -4.67
N ALA A 263 31.87 27.03 -5.35
CA ALA A 263 31.82 27.25 -6.78
C ALA A 263 32.30 28.66 -7.21
N SER A 264 32.03 29.66 -6.37
CA SER A 264 32.44 31.06 -6.62
C SER A 264 33.87 31.39 -6.25
N GLU A 265 34.44 30.69 -5.26
CA GLU A 265 35.76 30.94 -4.70
C GLU A 265 36.73 29.78 -5.03
N ARG A 266 36.91 29.49 -6.35
CA ARG A 266 37.81 28.43 -6.81
C ARG A 266 39.22 28.62 -6.27
N GLY A 267 39.68 27.67 -5.41
CA GLY A 267 41.05 27.62 -4.90
C GLY A 267 41.21 27.96 -3.43
N ARG A 268 40.13 28.30 -2.71
CA ARG A 268 40.17 28.43 -1.24
C ARG A 268 39.93 27.11 -0.51
N ASP A 269 40.52 26.99 0.65
CA ASP A 269 40.28 25.86 1.55
C ASP A 269 38.81 25.85 2.02
N VAL A 270 38.22 24.68 2.02
CA VAL A 270 36.83 24.46 2.48
C VAL A 270 36.61 24.99 3.90
N THR A 271 37.64 24.91 4.75
CA THR A 271 37.64 25.39 6.13
C THR A 271 37.46 26.90 6.19
N GLU A 272 38.18 27.63 5.30
CA GLU A 272 38.06 29.10 5.22
C GLU A 272 36.70 29.55 4.71
N VAL A 273 36.15 28.80 3.74
CA VAL A 273 34.81 29.05 3.16
C VAL A 273 33.74 28.87 4.25
N VAL A 274 33.84 27.81 5.03
CA VAL A 274 32.90 27.52 6.13
C VAL A 274 33.01 28.55 7.25
N ALA A 275 34.23 29.01 7.59
CA ALA A 275 34.43 30.04 8.58
C ALA A 275 33.76 31.39 8.21
N GLY A 276 33.68 31.70 6.91
CA GLY A 276 33.04 32.92 6.38
C GLY A 276 31.55 32.84 6.14
N LEU A 277 30.88 31.71 6.44
CA LEU A 277 29.44 31.59 6.23
C LEU A 277 28.63 32.31 7.30
N ASP A 278 27.53 32.93 6.93
CA ASP A 278 26.57 33.53 7.85
C ASP A 278 25.62 32.43 8.40
N VAL A 279 26.13 31.74 9.42
CA VAL A 279 25.41 30.62 10.09
C VAL A 279 25.66 30.74 11.61
N PRO A 280 24.75 30.19 12.44
CA PRO A 280 24.94 30.14 13.89
C PRO A 280 26.28 29.50 14.27
N ASP A 281 26.98 30.06 15.22
CA ASP A 281 28.33 29.61 15.65
C ASP A 281 28.39 28.12 15.97
N ARG A 282 27.37 27.59 16.65
CA ARG A 282 27.25 26.13 16.93
C ARG A 282 27.25 25.25 15.69
N VAL A 283 26.67 25.73 14.59
CA VAL A 283 26.65 25.00 13.32
C VAL A 283 28.03 25.05 12.68
N ARG A 284 28.65 26.24 12.67
CA ARG A 284 29.99 26.47 12.14
C ARG A 284 31.03 25.60 12.85
N GLU A 285 31.07 25.62 14.18
CA GLU A 285 31.99 24.82 15.00
C GLU A 285 31.84 23.31 14.72
N ARG A 286 30.62 22.85 14.59
CA ARG A 286 30.35 21.43 14.36
C ARG A 286 30.77 20.97 12.97
N VAL A 287 30.61 21.81 11.96
CA VAL A 287 31.07 21.54 10.60
C VAL A 287 32.58 21.52 10.51
N LEU A 288 33.26 22.50 11.13
CA LEU A 288 34.74 22.55 11.21
C LEU A 288 35.28 21.28 11.88
N LEU A 289 34.67 20.85 12.99
CA LEU A 289 35.04 19.61 13.66
C LEU A 289 34.90 18.35 12.78
N TYR A 290 33.88 18.31 11.92
CA TYR A 290 33.70 17.20 10.96
C TYR A 290 34.73 17.27 9.83
N LEU A 291 35.08 18.46 9.35
CA LEU A 291 36.09 18.65 8.32
C LEU A 291 37.48 18.24 8.82
N GLU A 292 37.83 18.62 10.04
CA GLU A 292 39.09 18.19 10.71
C GLU A 292 39.19 16.66 10.81
N ARG A 293 38.07 15.99 11.13
CA ARG A 293 38.04 14.51 11.24
C ARG A 293 38.04 13.79 9.88
N ALA A 294 37.59 14.44 8.82
CA ALA A 294 37.55 13.88 7.49
C ALA A 294 38.84 14.13 6.68
N GLY A 295 39.64 15.11 7.07
CA GLY A 295 40.91 15.46 6.42
C GLY A 295 42.17 14.84 7.09
N GLY A 296 42.04 14.06 8.15
CA GLY A 296 43.06 13.20 8.75
C GLY A 296 42.84 11.76 8.38
#